data_407e49aa4948cc6e46fc71dce893b67b
#
_entry.id   407e49aa4948cc6e46fc71dce893b67b
#
_cell.length_a   1.000
_cell.length_b   1.000
_cell.length_c   1.000
_cell.angle_alpha   90.00
_cell.angle_beta   90.00
_cell.angle_gamma   90.00
#
_symmetry.space_group_name_H-M   'P 1'
#
loop_
_entity.id
_entity.type
_entity.pdbx_description
1 polymer ?
#
loop_
_entity_poly.entity_id
_entity_poly.type
_entity_poly.pdbx_seq_one_letter_code
_entity_poly.pdbx_strand_id
1 'polypeptide(L)'
;MKAENFCLQNLFLAGTLTLFLHADGGAQVRLSPPQAADRTSLVFAKAPAFNEIAGPLPDTIKTRKFPYLVVGDIEVPRNKTVTVEKGVVFLFKAFTGVQVLGKLDVRGTADAPVIFTSENDLIEGASTSLHPVAYDWNGVYIHACSEGSRMAFCSVKYSVYGIVSETKFVGLSGVTFTLNGKSDVVIDGKKQAISDKPFWYKDPSAIDPLTRKRAALRYTGVAVTLVAGAGSIYYAMQWNKAQADLNILSAKRGADLSPYSDLDIKNAQTKRDNFMKYTVVSGTLAILGMIGVGWTFTF
;
A
#
# COMPACT_ATOMS: atom_id res chain seq x y z
N MET A 1 27.07 45.48 -17.23
CA MET A 1 27.56 46.47 -16.26
C MET A 1 27.61 45.78 -14.94
N LYS A 2 28.81 45.42 -14.67
CA LYS A 2 29.65 45.52 -13.44
C LYS A 2 29.09 44.94 -12.17
N ALA A 3 29.74 43.86 -11.81
CA ALA A 3 29.90 43.31 -10.48
C ALA A 3 30.56 44.28 -9.53
N GLU A 4 30.32 44.18 -8.24
CA GLU A 4 31.35 44.48 -7.24
C GLU A 4 31.13 43.62 -5.99
N ASN A 5 32.22 42.88 -5.73
CA ASN A 5 32.51 42.12 -4.54
C ASN A 5 32.66 43.06 -3.33
N PHE A 6 32.20 42.66 -2.16
CA PHE A 6 32.72 43.19 -0.91
C PHE A 6 33.07 42.00 0.03
N CYS A 7 34.37 41.80 0.08
CA CYS A 7 35.07 41.00 1.07
C CYS A 7 35.37 41.96 2.25
N LEU A 8 35.03 41.60 3.49
CA LEU A 8 35.53 42.30 4.67
C LEU A 8 36.06 41.32 5.69
N GLN A 9 37.35 41.51 5.82
CA GLN A 9 38.33 40.94 6.70
C GLN A 9 38.04 41.03 8.18
N ASN A 10 38.56 40.02 8.84
CA ASN A 10 38.92 39.89 10.25
C ASN A 10 39.40 41.15 10.95
N LEU A 11 38.92 41.36 12.16
CA LEU A 11 39.65 42.16 13.14
C LEU A 11 39.75 41.40 14.46
N PHE A 12 40.93 40.84 14.70
CA PHE A 12 41.37 40.34 16.01
C PHE A 12 41.64 41.56 16.90
N LEU A 13 40.97 41.64 18.04
CA LEU A 13 41.37 42.56 19.14
C LEU A 13 41.88 41.70 20.29
N ALA A 14 43.19 41.64 20.41
CA ALA A 14 43.88 41.13 21.59
C ALA A 14 43.80 42.21 22.70
N GLY A 15 42.98 41.98 23.69
CA GLY A 15 42.97 42.75 24.91
C GLY A 15 43.96 42.21 25.92
N THR A 16 45.08 42.87 26.07
CA THR A 16 46.05 42.65 27.16
C THR A 16 45.48 43.13 28.47
N LEU A 17 45.15 42.23 29.39
CA LEU A 17 44.77 42.51 30.76
C LEU A 17 46.06 42.69 31.59
N THR A 18 46.40 43.93 31.95
CA THR A 18 47.50 44.27 32.87
C THR A 18 47.04 44.08 34.31
N LEU A 19 47.58 43.07 34.96
CA LEU A 19 47.30 42.81 36.39
C LEU A 19 48.26 43.68 37.24
N PHE A 20 47.70 44.60 37.99
CA PHE A 20 48.46 45.28 39.06
C PHE A 20 48.48 44.36 40.29
N LEU A 21 49.69 43.89 40.62
CA LEU A 21 49.96 43.26 41.91
C LEU A 21 50.21 44.27 42.97
N HIS A 22 49.29 44.40 43.93
CA HIS A 22 49.60 44.94 45.24
C HIS A 22 49.92 43.77 46.17
N ALA A 23 51.13 43.79 46.67
CA ALA A 23 51.53 42.85 47.70
C ALA A 23 51.27 43.54 49.08
N ASP A 24 50.43 42.93 49.91
CA ASP A 24 50.46 43.08 51.33
C ASP A 24 49.79 41.91 52.02
N GLY A 25 50.51 41.30 52.97
CA GLY A 25 49.97 40.58 54.10
C GLY A 25 49.67 39.10 53.94
N GLY A 26 50.65 38.32 54.37
CA GLY A 26 50.58 36.88 54.43
C GLY A 26 49.39 36.26 55.13
N ALA A 27 48.64 35.47 54.37
CA ALA A 27 47.85 34.36 54.89
C ALA A 27 48.10 33.17 53.96
N GLN A 28 48.88 32.24 54.45
CA GLN A 28 49.05 30.95 53.74
C GLN A 28 47.72 30.20 53.81
N VAL A 29 46.94 30.28 52.74
CA VAL A 29 45.81 29.38 52.55
C VAL A 29 46.41 28.03 52.16
N ARG A 30 46.42 27.08 53.10
CA ARG A 30 46.65 25.68 52.79
C ARG A 30 45.49 25.21 51.91
N LEU A 31 45.73 25.13 50.62
CA LEU A 31 44.83 24.41 49.70
C LEU A 31 45.01 22.91 50.06
N SER A 32 44.01 22.35 50.73
CA SER A 32 43.88 20.90 50.82
C SER A 32 43.79 20.34 49.40
N PRO A 33 44.51 19.26 49.06
CA PRO A 33 44.32 18.65 47.76
C PRO A 33 42.83 18.35 47.58
N PRO A 34 42.28 18.57 46.40
CA PRO A 34 40.89 18.22 46.13
C PRO A 34 40.75 16.73 46.48
N GLN A 35 39.88 16.45 47.48
CA GLN A 35 39.45 15.08 47.75
C GLN A 35 39.04 14.51 46.39
N ALA A 36 39.65 13.37 46.02
CA ALA A 36 39.26 12.65 44.86
C ALA A 36 37.72 12.50 44.91
N ALA A 37 37.04 13.31 44.09
CA ALA A 37 35.61 13.17 43.93
C ALA A 37 35.40 11.69 43.61
N ASP A 38 34.67 11.07 44.51
CA ASP A 38 34.24 9.71 44.40
C ASP A 38 33.75 9.51 42.95
N ARG A 39 34.50 8.73 42.19
CA ARG A 39 34.10 8.30 40.86
C ARG A 39 32.99 7.27 41.05
N THR A 40 31.96 7.69 41.76
CA THR A 40 30.71 6.96 41.83
C THR A 40 30.19 6.95 40.39
N SER A 41 30.53 5.83 39.75
CA SER A 41 29.90 5.34 38.54
C SER A 41 28.81 6.26 38.01
N LEU A 42 29.16 7.07 36.99
CA LEU A 42 28.16 7.52 36.05
C LEU A 42 27.52 6.24 35.53
N VAL A 43 26.43 5.82 36.14
CA VAL A 43 25.53 4.84 35.57
C VAL A 43 25.04 5.53 34.30
N PHE A 44 25.73 5.24 33.21
CA PHE A 44 25.21 5.59 31.90
C PHE A 44 23.85 4.91 31.86
N ALA A 45 22.79 5.71 31.97
CA ALA A 45 21.46 5.23 31.71
C ALA A 45 21.55 4.50 30.38
N LYS A 46 21.34 3.18 30.42
CA LYS A 46 21.39 2.34 29.22
C LYS A 46 20.55 3.04 28.17
N ALA A 47 21.19 3.48 27.08
CA ALA A 47 20.51 4.17 26.00
C ALA A 47 19.25 3.37 25.65
N PRO A 48 18.08 4.02 25.50
CA PRO A 48 16.86 3.32 25.18
C PRO A 48 17.12 2.45 23.96
N ALA A 49 16.77 1.17 24.06
CA ALA A 49 16.97 0.25 22.94
C ALA A 49 15.87 0.54 21.90
N PHE A 50 16.26 0.84 20.67
CA PHE A 50 15.37 1.02 19.55
C PHE A 50 15.57 -0.10 18.53
N ASN A 51 14.54 -0.37 17.73
CA ASN A 51 14.67 -1.23 16.57
C ASN A 51 14.92 -0.32 15.35
N GLU A 52 16.17 -0.08 15.00
CA GLU A 52 16.51 0.74 13.83
C GLU A 52 16.03 0.10 12.54
N ILE A 53 15.44 0.93 11.67
CA ILE A 53 14.90 0.50 10.39
C ILE A 53 15.11 1.57 9.32
N ALA A 54 15.44 1.13 8.10
CA ALA A 54 15.56 1.98 6.91
C ALA A 54 15.41 1.12 5.64
N GLY A 55 15.08 1.73 4.50
CA GLY A 55 14.96 1.06 3.21
C GLY A 55 13.73 0.16 3.07
N PRO A 56 13.80 -0.93 2.28
CA PRO A 56 12.65 -1.77 1.98
C PRO A 56 12.11 -2.46 3.23
N LEU A 57 10.81 -2.33 3.47
CA LEU A 57 10.13 -2.97 4.59
C LEU A 57 9.94 -4.47 4.35
N PRO A 58 10.03 -5.32 5.40
CA PRO A 58 9.61 -6.71 5.34
C PRO A 58 8.08 -6.80 5.17
N ASP A 59 7.58 -7.97 4.76
CA ASP A 59 6.16 -8.19 4.48
C ASP A 59 5.24 -7.92 5.68
N THR A 60 5.76 -8.06 6.91
CA THR A 60 5.00 -7.80 8.14
C THR A 60 5.85 -7.08 9.18
N ILE A 61 5.36 -5.96 9.67
CA ILE A 61 5.91 -5.21 10.80
C ILE A 61 5.08 -5.54 12.04
N LYS A 62 5.72 -6.20 13.01
CA LYS A 62 5.07 -6.64 14.25
C LYS A 62 5.33 -5.65 15.38
N THR A 63 4.40 -5.57 16.31
CA THR A 63 4.60 -4.85 17.57
C THR A 63 5.80 -5.42 18.32
N ARG A 64 6.64 -4.55 18.85
CA ARG A 64 7.82 -4.89 19.65
C ARG A 64 7.81 -4.13 20.97
N LYS A 65 8.62 -4.60 21.91
CA LYS A 65 8.81 -3.93 23.21
C LYS A 65 9.32 -2.49 23.09
N PHE A 66 10.16 -2.24 22.10
CA PHE A 66 10.73 -0.92 21.82
C PHE A 66 10.25 -0.41 20.46
N PRO A 67 10.06 0.91 20.30
CA PRO A 67 9.67 1.51 19.05
C PRO A 67 10.65 1.21 17.91
N TYR A 68 10.18 1.33 16.68
CA TYR A 68 11.02 1.35 15.50
C TYR A 68 11.57 2.76 15.30
N LEU A 69 12.90 2.91 15.30
CA LEU A 69 13.58 4.16 14.97
C LEU A 69 13.91 4.18 13.47
N VAL A 70 13.25 5.03 12.75
CA VAL A 70 13.43 5.19 11.31
C VAL A 70 14.62 6.12 11.06
N VAL A 71 15.75 5.54 10.68
CA VAL A 71 17.03 6.24 10.50
C VAL A 71 17.28 6.67 9.05
N GLY A 72 16.45 6.26 8.12
CA GLY A 72 16.42 6.61 6.70
C GLY A 72 15.03 6.33 6.14
N ASP A 73 14.71 6.80 4.94
CA ASP A 73 13.41 6.53 4.34
C ASP A 73 13.10 5.04 4.35
N ILE A 74 11.86 4.70 4.73
CA ILE A 74 11.33 3.34 4.63
C ILE A 74 10.42 3.22 3.42
N GLU A 75 10.51 2.08 2.74
CA GLU A 75 9.81 1.86 1.48
C GLU A 75 8.96 0.59 1.51
N VAL A 76 7.73 0.69 1.02
CA VAL A 76 6.92 -0.46 0.63
C VAL A 76 7.25 -0.78 -0.83
N PRO A 77 7.98 -1.88 -1.12
CA PRO A 77 8.43 -2.19 -2.47
C PRO A 77 7.29 -2.44 -3.45
N ARG A 78 7.52 -2.16 -4.72
CA ARG A 78 6.54 -2.44 -5.80
C ARG A 78 6.12 -3.91 -5.80
N ASN A 79 4.85 -4.15 -6.11
CA ASN A 79 4.23 -5.49 -6.19
C ASN A 79 4.24 -6.28 -4.87
N LYS A 80 4.61 -5.64 -3.74
CA LYS A 80 4.52 -6.24 -2.41
C LYS A 80 3.40 -5.60 -1.60
N THR A 81 2.88 -6.37 -0.66
CA THR A 81 1.99 -5.87 0.38
C THR A 81 2.72 -5.94 1.70
N VAL A 82 2.86 -4.81 2.37
CA VAL A 82 3.42 -4.73 3.71
C VAL A 82 2.27 -4.53 4.70
N THR A 83 2.17 -5.41 5.67
CA THR A 83 1.19 -5.33 6.76
C THR A 83 1.87 -4.76 8.00
N VAL A 84 1.30 -3.72 8.59
CA VAL A 84 1.72 -3.17 9.89
C VAL A 84 0.69 -3.57 10.93
N GLU A 85 1.12 -4.32 11.93
CA GLU A 85 0.25 -4.79 13.01
C GLU A 85 -0.12 -3.67 13.98
N LYS A 86 -1.20 -3.88 14.75
CA LYS A 86 -1.66 -2.95 15.79
C LYS A 86 -0.59 -2.65 16.82
N GLY A 87 -0.58 -1.42 17.34
CA GLY A 87 0.32 -1.00 18.43
C GLY A 87 1.79 -0.84 18.00
N VAL A 88 2.09 -0.86 16.72
CA VAL A 88 3.43 -0.52 16.21
C VAL A 88 3.66 0.98 16.34
N VAL A 89 4.83 1.36 16.84
CA VAL A 89 5.26 2.77 16.94
C VAL A 89 6.49 2.98 16.08
N PHE A 90 6.42 3.96 15.18
CA PHE A 90 7.54 4.44 14.38
C PHE A 90 7.97 5.83 14.83
N LEU A 91 9.23 5.98 15.18
CA LEU A 91 9.89 7.24 15.51
C LEU A 91 10.76 7.65 14.32
N PHE A 92 10.42 8.72 13.67
CA PHE A 92 11.11 9.19 12.46
C PHE A 92 12.17 10.22 12.80
N LYS A 93 13.39 10.00 12.29
CA LYS A 93 14.44 11.02 12.28
C LYS A 93 14.12 12.14 11.29
N ALA A 94 14.76 13.27 11.46
CA ALA A 94 14.62 14.41 10.55
C ALA A 94 14.89 13.97 9.09
N PHE A 95 14.10 14.52 8.16
CA PHE A 95 14.16 14.25 6.70
C PHE A 95 13.87 12.82 6.29
N THR A 96 13.38 11.96 7.17
CA THR A 96 12.92 10.61 6.83
C THR A 96 11.41 10.55 6.63
N GLY A 97 10.93 9.53 5.91
CA GLY A 97 9.52 9.34 5.63
C GLY A 97 9.16 7.93 5.18
N VAL A 98 7.91 7.74 4.79
CA VAL A 98 7.39 6.48 4.26
C VAL A 98 7.08 6.63 2.78
N GLN A 99 7.72 5.86 1.93
CA GLN A 99 7.46 5.78 0.49
C GLN A 99 6.68 4.51 0.17
N VAL A 100 5.45 4.65 -0.28
CA VAL A 100 4.59 3.50 -0.60
C VAL A 100 4.53 3.33 -2.11
N LEU A 101 5.32 2.40 -2.65
CA LEU A 101 5.32 2.02 -4.08
C LEU A 101 4.52 0.73 -4.33
N GLY A 102 4.35 -0.09 -3.31
CA GLY A 102 3.51 -1.28 -3.31
C GLY A 102 2.18 -1.04 -2.60
N LYS A 103 1.71 -1.98 -1.82
CA LYS A 103 0.48 -1.86 -1.03
C LYS A 103 0.80 -1.83 0.46
N LEU A 104 0.37 -0.78 1.15
CA LEU A 104 0.49 -0.65 2.60
C LEU A 104 -0.86 -1.01 3.26
N ASP A 105 -0.82 -1.93 4.23
CA ASP A 105 -1.98 -2.35 5.01
C ASP A 105 -1.73 -2.16 6.51
N VAL A 106 -2.10 -0.98 7.03
CA VAL A 106 -1.95 -0.64 8.45
C VAL A 106 -3.19 -1.10 9.21
N ARG A 107 -3.00 -1.99 10.19
CA ARG A 107 -4.06 -2.66 10.94
C ARG A 107 -4.08 -2.26 12.41
N GLY A 108 -4.15 -0.98 12.72
CA GLY A 108 -4.39 -0.52 14.08
C GLY A 108 -5.79 -0.86 14.57
N THR A 109 -6.01 -0.66 15.86
CA THR A 109 -7.34 -0.71 16.52
C THR A 109 -7.50 0.53 17.39
N ALA A 110 -8.72 0.83 17.84
CA ALA A 110 -8.95 1.97 18.73
C ALA A 110 -8.12 1.88 20.02
N ASP A 111 -7.94 0.66 20.56
CA ASP A 111 -7.18 0.43 21.81
C ASP A 111 -5.67 0.31 21.59
N ALA A 112 -5.24 0.00 20.37
CA ALA A 112 -3.83 -0.17 20.00
C ALA A 112 -3.58 0.40 18.60
N PRO A 113 -3.59 1.75 18.43
CA PRO A 113 -3.34 2.39 17.16
C PRO A 113 -1.89 2.19 16.71
N VAL A 114 -1.67 2.29 15.41
CA VAL A 114 -0.31 2.40 14.87
C VAL A 114 0.10 3.87 14.89
N ILE A 115 1.30 4.17 15.38
CA ILE A 115 1.75 5.54 15.60
C ILE A 115 2.93 5.84 14.68
N PHE A 116 2.79 6.92 13.91
CA PHE A 116 3.82 7.51 13.07
C PHE A 116 4.14 8.90 13.64
N THR A 117 5.30 9.06 14.26
CA THR A 117 5.63 10.29 14.99
C THR A 117 7.11 10.64 14.88
N SER A 118 7.49 11.82 15.38
CA SER A 118 8.87 12.28 15.45
C SER A 118 9.69 11.46 16.46
N GLU A 119 11.00 11.31 16.20
CA GLU A 119 11.95 10.78 17.20
C GLU A 119 12.01 11.60 18.48
N ASN A 120 11.46 12.82 18.46
CA ASN A 120 11.40 13.74 19.60
C ASN A 120 10.12 13.56 20.45
N ASP A 121 9.20 12.66 20.08
CA ASP A 121 7.93 12.48 20.81
C ASP A 121 8.14 11.74 22.14
N LEU A 122 8.23 12.51 23.22
CA LEU A 122 8.48 11.99 24.57
C LEU A 122 7.40 11.02 25.06
N ILE A 123 6.18 11.18 24.59
CA ILE A 123 5.03 10.33 25.00
C ILE A 123 5.20 8.91 24.42
N GLU A 124 5.74 8.80 23.23
CA GLU A 124 5.91 7.53 22.52
C GLU A 124 7.30 6.91 22.70
N GLY A 125 8.12 7.48 23.60
CA GLY A 125 9.44 6.95 23.92
C GLY A 125 10.56 7.56 23.06
N ALA A 126 10.66 8.87 23.06
CA ALA A 126 11.64 9.63 22.28
C ALA A 126 13.07 9.09 22.32
N SER A 127 13.79 9.20 21.22
CA SER A 127 15.22 8.93 21.15
C SER A 127 16.07 10.13 21.55
N THR A 128 15.47 11.29 21.71
CA THR A 128 16.12 12.56 22.05
C THR A 128 15.47 13.22 23.27
N SER A 129 16.07 14.30 23.76
CA SER A 129 15.49 15.16 24.81
C SER A 129 14.79 16.39 24.25
N LEU A 130 14.66 16.49 22.93
CA LEU A 130 13.99 17.60 22.25
C LEU A 130 12.47 17.44 22.30
N HIS A 131 11.75 18.55 22.17
CA HIS A 131 10.31 18.52 22.03
C HIS A 131 9.94 18.36 20.55
N PRO A 132 8.92 17.55 20.23
CA PRO A 132 8.48 17.36 18.86
C PRO A 132 7.77 18.62 18.34
N VAL A 133 8.05 18.97 17.10
CA VAL A 133 7.42 20.09 16.41
C VAL A 133 6.92 19.69 15.03
N ALA A 134 6.00 20.47 14.47
CA ALA A 134 5.62 20.31 13.08
C ALA A 134 6.86 20.37 12.16
N TYR A 135 6.86 19.61 11.08
CA TYR A 135 7.97 19.49 10.11
C TYR A 135 9.17 18.62 10.56
N ASP A 136 9.09 17.89 11.66
CA ASP A 136 10.18 17.03 12.13
C ASP A 136 10.54 15.92 11.15
N TRP A 137 9.58 15.41 10.39
CA TRP A 137 9.79 14.34 9.41
C TRP A 137 8.86 14.50 8.19
N ASN A 138 9.14 13.79 7.08
CA ASN A 138 8.50 14.09 5.81
C ASN A 138 7.01 13.72 5.72
N GLY A 139 6.58 12.62 6.36
CA GLY A 139 5.20 12.10 6.28
C GLY A 139 5.11 10.79 5.51
N VAL A 140 3.87 10.38 5.19
CA VAL A 140 3.55 9.16 4.45
C VAL A 140 3.17 9.54 3.01
N TYR A 141 3.90 9.03 2.03
CA TYR A 141 3.68 9.28 0.62
C TYR A 141 3.25 8.01 -0.10
N ILE A 142 2.02 8.02 -0.64
CA ILE A 142 1.39 6.89 -1.34
C ILE A 142 1.37 7.21 -2.83
N HIS A 143 2.21 6.51 -3.60
CA HIS A 143 2.33 6.70 -5.03
C HIS A 143 1.11 6.21 -5.82
N ALA A 144 0.95 6.69 -7.05
CA ALA A 144 -0.16 6.33 -7.93
C ALA A 144 -0.31 4.81 -8.19
N CYS A 145 0.82 4.07 -8.13
CA CYS A 145 0.83 2.61 -8.31
C CYS A 145 0.39 1.82 -7.06
N SER A 146 0.15 2.50 -5.92
CA SER A 146 -0.13 1.87 -4.63
C SER A 146 -1.63 1.76 -4.33
N GLU A 147 -2.43 1.57 -5.37
CA GLU A 147 -3.89 1.42 -5.26
C GLU A 147 -4.27 0.29 -4.29
N GLY A 148 -5.28 0.54 -3.47
CA GLY A 148 -5.79 -0.41 -2.48
C GLY A 148 -5.00 -0.41 -1.17
N SER A 149 -4.08 0.54 -0.95
CA SER A 149 -3.46 0.76 0.35
C SER A 149 -4.51 1.18 1.38
N ARG A 150 -4.35 0.71 2.60
CA ARG A 150 -5.29 0.97 3.71
C ARG A 150 -4.54 1.37 4.96
N MET A 151 -5.06 2.36 5.67
CA MET A 151 -4.55 2.76 6.98
C MET A 151 -5.75 2.83 7.94
N ALA A 152 -5.78 1.90 8.88
CA ALA A 152 -6.84 1.80 9.86
C ALA A 152 -6.30 2.09 11.27
N PHE A 153 -7.00 2.96 12.01
CA PHE A 153 -6.69 3.35 13.38
C PHE A 153 -5.20 3.63 13.59
N CYS A 154 -4.73 4.68 12.95
CA CYS A 154 -3.37 5.15 13.10
C CYS A 154 -3.33 6.63 13.45
N SER A 155 -2.22 7.06 14.04
CA SER A 155 -1.95 8.45 14.39
C SER A 155 -0.73 8.94 13.62
N VAL A 156 -0.83 10.10 12.97
CA VAL A 156 0.28 10.74 12.24
C VAL A 156 0.54 12.11 12.85
N LYS A 157 1.74 12.29 13.43
CA LYS A 157 2.06 13.45 14.23
C LYS A 157 3.37 14.11 13.77
N TYR A 158 3.44 15.45 13.84
CA TYR A 158 4.64 16.25 13.67
C TYR A 158 5.35 16.16 12.32
N SER A 159 4.67 15.71 11.29
CA SER A 159 5.23 15.59 9.94
C SER A 159 5.14 16.88 9.14
N VAL A 160 5.86 16.95 8.01
CA VAL A 160 5.69 18.02 7.02
C VAL A 160 4.32 17.90 6.36
N TYR A 161 4.02 16.69 5.86
CA TYR A 161 2.72 16.29 5.37
C TYR A 161 2.28 15.04 6.11
N GLY A 162 1.05 15.00 6.62
CA GLY A 162 0.55 13.80 7.28
C GLY A 162 0.53 12.61 6.31
N ILE A 163 -0.46 12.56 5.44
CA ILE A 163 -0.60 11.54 4.38
C ILE A 163 -0.81 12.24 3.04
N VAL A 164 0.03 11.93 2.06
CA VAL A 164 -0.13 12.36 0.67
C VAL A 164 -0.37 11.14 -0.18
N SER A 165 -1.48 11.10 -0.89
CA SER A 165 -1.79 10.03 -1.84
C SER A 165 -1.99 10.59 -3.24
N GLU A 166 -1.24 10.08 -4.21
CA GLU A 166 -1.42 10.37 -5.64
C GLU A 166 -2.63 9.64 -6.24
N THR A 167 -3.17 8.65 -5.53
CA THR A 167 -4.35 7.90 -5.97
C THR A 167 -5.54 8.13 -5.04
N LYS A 168 -6.74 8.20 -5.61
CA LYS A 168 -7.99 8.21 -4.86
C LYS A 168 -8.39 6.85 -4.29
N PHE A 169 -7.74 5.76 -4.76
CA PHE A 169 -8.03 4.39 -4.34
C PHE A 169 -7.26 3.99 -3.08
N VAL A 170 -7.32 4.84 -2.06
CA VAL A 170 -6.77 4.61 -0.72
C VAL A 170 -7.92 4.58 0.29
N GLY A 171 -7.79 3.75 1.33
CA GLY A 171 -8.74 3.69 2.43
C GLY A 171 -8.11 4.22 3.72
N LEU A 172 -8.69 5.27 4.30
CA LEU A 172 -8.28 5.79 5.60
C LEU A 172 -9.45 5.60 6.56
N SER A 173 -9.22 4.97 7.69
CA SER A 173 -10.28 4.62 8.64
C SER A 173 -9.82 4.91 10.06
N GLY A 174 -10.43 5.89 10.74
CA GLY A 174 -10.09 6.20 12.11
C GLY A 174 -8.68 6.78 12.27
N VAL A 175 -8.20 7.57 11.32
CA VAL A 175 -6.88 8.19 11.33
C VAL A 175 -6.92 9.51 12.09
N THR A 176 -5.96 9.71 13.00
CA THR A 176 -5.81 10.98 13.74
C THR A 176 -4.56 11.71 13.30
N PHE A 177 -4.64 13.03 13.29
CA PHE A 177 -3.53 13.90 12.90
C PHE A 177 -3.25 14.90 14.02
N THR A 178 -1.97 15.17 14.28
CA THR A 178 -1.57 16.10 15.32
C THR A 178 -0.35 16.91 14.87
N LEU A 179 -0.49 18.23 14.83
CA LEU A 179 0.59 19.20 14.59
C LEU A 179 1.44 18.88 13.34
N ASN A 180 0.78 18.51 12.23
CA ASN A 180 1.47 18.41 10.94
C ASN A 180 1.60 19.80 10.31
N GLY A 181 2.65 20.00 9.51
CA GLY A 181 3.04 21.32 9.03
C GLY A 181 2.17 21.88 7.92
N LYS A 182 2.29 21.33 6.70
CA LYS A 182 1.65 21.88 5.50
C LYS A 182 0.21 21.41 5.30
N SER A 183 -0.06 20.13 5.59
CA SER A 183 -1.40 19.55 5.54
C SER A 183 -1.43 18.18 6.21
N ASP A 184 -2.59 17.82 6.75
CA ASP A 184 -2.80 16.51 7.35
C ASP A 184 -3.05 15.44 6.27
N VAL A 185 -3.90 15.73 5.28
CA VAL A 185 -4.25 14.78 4.21
C VAL A 185 -4.36 15.48 2.86
N VAL A 186 -3.69 14.90 1.86
CA VAL A 186 -3.84 15.26 0.44
C VAL A 186 -4.14 13.99 -0.33
N ILE A 187 -5.22 13.96 -1.10
CA ILE A 187 -5.62 12.82 -1.92
C ILE A 187 -5.87 13.29 -3.34
N ASP A 188 -5.21 12.65 -4.31
CA ASP A 188 -5.31 13.00 -5.74
C ASP A 188 -5.10 14.52 -5.96
N GLY A 189 -4.05 15.06 -5.32
CA GLY A 189 -3.69 16.48 -5.36
C GLY A 189 -4.62 17.43 -4.62
N LYS A 190 -5.69 16.93 -3.96
CA LYS A 190 -6.66 17.75 -3.25
C LYS A 190 -6.48 17.64 -1.75
N LYS A 191 -6.31 18.78 -1.07
CA LYS A 191 -6.32 18.82 0.39
C LYS A 191 -7.72 18.44 0.90
N GLN A 192 -7.75 17.53 1.87
CA GLN A 192 -8.97 17.13 2.54
C GLN A 192 -9.18 18.00 3.78
N ALA A 193 -10.41 18.50 3.95
CA ALA A 193 -10.78 19.17 5.20
C ALA A 193 -11.01 18.11 6.27
N ILE A 194 -10.32 18.26 7.41
CA ILE A 194 -10.52 17.40 8.57
C ILE A 194 -11.47 18.14 9.51
N SER A 195 -12.76 17.80 9.42
CA SER A 195 -13.80 18.36 10.29
C SER A 195 -13.98 17.54 11.56
N ASP A 196 -13.79 16.25 11.47
CA ASP A 196 -14.02 15.30 12.54
C ASP A 196 -12.75 14.51 12.88
N LYS A 197 -12.56 14.26 14.16
CA LYS A 197 -11.53 13.35 14.66
C LYS A 197 -12.21 12.12 15.25
N PRO A 198 -11.86 10.92 14.82
CA PRO A 198 -10.88 10.48 13.81
C PRO A 198 -11.36 10.68 12.36
N PHE A 199 -10.42 10.81 11.43
CA PHE A 199 -10.69 11.03 10.01
C PHE A 199 -10.99 9.73 9.27
N TRP A 200 -11.96 9.81 8.35
CA TRP A 200 -12.39 8.68 7.51
C TRP A 200 -12.43 9.12 6.05
N TYR A 201 -11.81 8.32 5.19
CA TYR A 201 -11.87 8.52 3.76
C TYR A 201 -12.00 7.17 3.06
N LYS A 202 -13.02 7.09 2.23
CA LYS A 202 -13.18 6.02 1.25
C LYS A 202 -13.89 6.64 0.06
N ASP A 203 -13.23 6.67 -1.09
CA ASP A 203 -13.91 7.10 -2.32
C ASP A 203 -15.05 6.11 -2.62
N PRO A 204 -16.30 6.54 -2.66
CA PRO A 204 -17.43 5.66 -2.97
C PRO A 204 -17.35 5.09 -4.40
N SER A 205 -16.62 5.75 -5.31
CA SER A 205 -16.33 5.25 -6.65
C SER A 205 -15.13 4.29 -6.70
N ALA A 206 -14.38 4.19 -5.60
CA ALA A 206 -13.21 3.33 -5.49
C ALA A 206 -13.63 1.88 -5.33
N ILE A 207 -13.79 1.20 -6.44
CA ILE A 207 -13.90 -0.25 -6.45
C ILE A 207 -12.48 -0.80 -6.30
N ASP A 208 -12.26 -1.65 -5.30
CA ASP A 208 -10.98 -2.37 -5.12
C ASP A 208 -10.54 -2.95 -6.48
N PRO A 209 -9.27 -2.75 -6.91
CA PRO A 209 -8.76 -3.27 -8.18
C PRO A 209 -9.02 -4.77 -8.37
N LEU A 210 -8.95 -5.56 -7.28
CA LEU A 210 -9.31 -6.98 -7.31
C LEU A 210 -10.80 -7.17 -7.59
N THR A 211 -11.67 -6.35 -7.01
CA THR A 211 -13.11 -6.39 -7.26
C THR A 211 -13.43 -6.02 -8.70
N ARG A 212 -12.74 -5.04 -9.29
CA ARG A 212 -12.85 -4.69 -10.72
C ARG A 212 -12.46 -5.85 -11.63
N LYS A 213 -11.29 -6.47 -11.36
CA LYS A 213 -10.82 -7.63 -12.14
C LYS A 213 -11.80 -8.80 -12.03
N ARG A 214 -12.29 -9.08 -10.83
CA ARG A 214 -13.31 -10.12 -10.60
C ARG A 214 -14.64 -9.80 -11.28
N ALA A 215 -15.08 -8.54 -11.22
CA ALA A 215 -16.30 -8.10 -11.92
C ALA A 215 -16.15 -8.27 -13.44
N ALA A 216 -15.01 -7.85 -14.03
CA ALA A 216 -14.74 -8.04 -15.45
C ALA A 216 -14.76 -9.52 -15.84
N LEU A 217 -14.12 -10.40 -15.06
CA LEU A 217 -14.14 -11.85 -15.27
C LEU A 217 -15.54 -12.43 -15.15
N ARG A 218 -16.37 -11.96 -14.23
CA ARG A 218 -17.77 -12.36 -14.10
C ARG A 218 -18.57 -11.98 -15.33
N TYR A 219 -18.50 -10.73 -15.78
CA TYR A 219 -19.24 -10.26 -16.97
C TYR A 219 -18.81 -11.00 -18.23
N THR A 220 -17.50 -11.19 -18.45
CA THR A 220 -17.00 -11.96 -19.60
C THR A 220 -17.40 -13.43 -19.53
N GLY A 221 -17.32 -14.05 -18.36
CA GLY A 221 -17.74 -15.43 -18.16
C GLY A 221 -19.23 -15.64 -18.42
N VAL A 222 -20.09 -14.74 -17.91
CA VAL A 222 -21.53 -14.76 -18.18
C VAL A 222 -21.82 -14.58 -19.67
N ALA A 223 -21.17 -13.64 -20.35
CA ALA A 223 -21.34 -13.40 -21.78
C ALA A 223 -20.96 -14.64 -22.59
N VAL A 224 -19.81 -15.26 -22.31
CA VAL A 224 -19.37 -16.51 -22.97
C VAL A 224 -20.38 -17.63 -22.73
N THR A 225 -20.87 -17.81 -21.51
CA THR A 225 -21.87 -18.83 -21.17
C THR A 225 -23.16 -18.66 -21.95
N LEU A 226 -23.66 -17.42 -22.03
CA LEU A 226 -24.91 -17.13 -22.75
C LEU A 226 -24.79 -17.37 -24.26
N VAL A 227 -23.71 -16.85 -24.88
CA VAL A 227 -23.48 -17.00 -26.32
C VAL A 227 -23.23 -18.47 -26.69
N ALA A 228 -22.39 -19.16 -25.95
CA ALA A 228 -22.08 -20.55 -26.16
C ALA A 228 -23.28 -21.46 -25.88
N GLY A 229 -24.07 -21.16 -24.83
CA GLY A 229 -25.30 -21.87 -24.50
C GLY A 229 -26.37 -21.71 -25.58
N ALA A 230 -26.62 -20.50 -26.06
CA ALA A 230 -27.54 -20.24 -27.18
C ALA A 230 -27.08 -20.97 -28.47
N GLY A 231 -25.75 -20.90 -28.74
CA GLY A 231 -25.15 -21.66 -29.87
C GLY A 231 -25.36 -23.16 -29.76
N SER A 232 -25.20 -23.72 -28.57
CA SER A 232 -25.42 -25.16 -28.32
C SER A 232 -26.86 -25.57 -28.60
N ILE A 233 -27.84 -24.80 -28.15
CA ILE A 233 -29.26 -25.04 -28.41
C ILE A 233 -29.55 -24.95 -29.91
N TYR A 234 -29.05 -23.90 -30.57
CA TYR A 234 -29.25 -23.71 -32.01
C TYR A 234 -28.68 -24.90 -32.83
N TYR A 235 -27.44 -25.31 -32.56
CA TYR A 235 -26.83 -26.43 -33.27
C TYR A 235 -27.48 -27.77 -32.93
N ALA A 236 -27.98 -27.96 -31.70
CA ALA A 236 -28.76 -29.16 -31.36
C ALA A 236 -30.08 -29.24 -32.15
N MET A 237 -30.77 -28.10 -32.34
CA MET A 237 -31.96 -28.05 -33.21
C MET A 237 -31.63 -28.38 -34.68
N GLN A 238 -30.52 -27.86 -35.19
CA GLN A 238 -30.07 -28.16 -36.56
C GLN A 238 -29.66 -29.65 -36.73
N TRP A 239 -28.99 -30.21 -35.70
CA TRP A 239 -28.67 -31.61 -35.65
C TRP A 239 -29.91 -32.50 -35.70
N ASN A 240 -30.95 -32.21 -34.91
CA ASN A 240 -32.22 -32.95 -34.93
C ASN A 240 -32.89 -32.88 -36.31
N LYS A 241 -32.91 -31.72 -36.98
CA LYS A 241 -33.42 -31.58 -38.34
C LYS A 241 -32.61 -32.43 -39.33
N ALA A 242 -31.27 -32.30 -39.28
CA ALA A 242 -30.40 -33.07 -40.17
C ALA A 242 -30.54 -34.60 -39.96
N GLN A 243 -30.78 -35.04 -38.73
CA GLN A 243 -31.06 -36.44 -38.41
C GLN A 243 -32.39 -36.91 -39.00
N ALA A 244 -33.45 -36.09 -38.91
CA ALA A 244 -34.72 -36.37 -39.50
C ALA A 244 -34.63 -36.45 -41.03
N ASP A 245 -33.95 -35.51 -41.67
CA ASP A 245 -33.69 -35.53 -43.12
C ASP A 245 -32.95 -36.79 -43.57
N LEU A 246 -31.91 -37.17 -42.80
CA LEU A 246 -31.15 -38.39 -43.08
C LEU A 246 -32.03 -39.65 -42.98
N ASN A 247 -32.90 -39.74 -41.98
CA ASN A 247 -33.84 -40.86 -41.82
C ASN A 247 -34.82 -40.95 -43.00
N ILE A 248 -35.33 -39.80 -43.47
CA ILE A 248 -36.23 -39.74 -44.64
C ILE A 248 -35.49 -40.21 -45.89
N LEU A 249 -34.26 -39.73 -46.14
CA LEU A 249 -33.47 -40.13 -47.31
C LEU A 249 -33.11 -41.58 -47.26
N SER A 250 -32.72 -42.14 -46.13
CA SER A 250 -32.40 -43.59 -45.98
C SER A 250 -33.64 -44.46 -46.17
N ALA A 251 -34.79 -44.07 -45.65
CA ALA A 251 -36.05 -44.79 -45.86
C ALA A 251 -36.49 -44.83 -47.34
N LYS A 252 -36.42 -43.67 -48.02
CA LYS A 252 -36.75 -43.59 -49.47
C LYS A 252 -35.83 -44.46 -50.33
N ARG A 253 -34.54 -44.51 -49.99
CA ARG A 253 -33.60 -45.40 -50.71
C ARG A 253 -33.89 -46.84 -50.46
N GLY A 254 -34.21 -47.28 -49.26
CA GLY A 254 -34.58 -48.68 -48.92
C GLY A 254 -35.83 -49.16 -49.63
N ALA A 255 -36.70 -48.25 -50.07
CA ALA A 255 -37.92 -48.57 -50.80
C ALA A 255 -37.77 -48.55 -52.34
N ASP A 256 -36.52 -48.44 -52.84
CA ASP A 256 -36.20 -48.37 -54.30
C ASP A 256 -36.89 -47.17 -55.02
N LEU A 257 -37.43 -46.21 -54.31
CA LEU A 257 -38.20 -45.06 -54.81
C LEU A 257 -37.39 -43.79 -54.96
N SER A 258 -36.08 -43.87 -54.71
CA SER A 258 -35.29 -42.65 -54.54
C SER A 258 -34.29 -42.47 -55.69
N PRO A 259 -34.24 -41.27 -56.31
CA PRO A 259 -33.19 -40.92 -57.26
C PRO A 259 -31.88 -40.54 -56.55
N TYR A 260 -31.82 -40.57 -55.18
CA TYR A 260 -30.68 -40.11 -54.39
C TYR A 260 -29.50 -41.07 -54.47
N SER A 261 -28.32 -40.52 -54.71
CA SER A 261 -27.05 -41.22 -54.77
C SER A 261 -26.47 -41.52 -53.40
N ASP A 262 -25.47 -42.44 -53.35
CA ASP A 262 -24.68 -42.70 -52.15
C ASP A 262 -23.98 -41.38 -51.62
N LEU A 263 -23.67 -40.49 -52.55
CA LEU A 263 -23.06 -39.22 -52.23
C LEU A 263 -24.02 -38.30 -51.45
N ASP A 264 -25.31 -38.32 -51.79
CA ASP A 264 -26.33 -37.48 -51.09
C ASP A 264 -26.49 -37.93 -49.64
N ILE A 265 -26.53 -39.23 -49.40
CA ILE A 265 -26.60 -39.79 -48.05
C ILE A 265 -25.35 -39.47 -47.25
N LYS A 266 -24.15 -39.59 -47.85
CA LYS A 266 -22.89 -39.25 -47.21
C LYS A 266 -22.80 -37.77 -46.88
N ASN A 267 -23.26 -36.90 -47.75
CA ASN A 267 -23.34 -35.46 -47.52
C ASN A 267 -24.30 -35.13 -46.36
N ALA A 268 -25.45 -35.77 -46.31
CA ALA A 268 -26.43 -35.60 -45.20
C ALA A 268 -25.83 -36.08 -43.85
N GLN A 269 -25.12 -37.21 -43.84
CA GLN A 269 -24.38 -37.70 -42.66
C GLN A 269 -23.32 -36.72 -42.21
N THR A 270 -22.49 -36.21 -43.10
CA THR A 270 -21.45 -35.24 -42.80
C THR A 270 -22.04 -33.97 -42.23
N LYS A 271 -23.16 -33.48 -42.79
CA LYS A 271 -23.87 -32.29 -42.29
C LYS A 271 -24.38 -32.50 -40.85
N ARG A 272 -25.01 -33.65 -40.58
CA ARG A 272 -25.46 -34.01 -39.22
C ARG A 272 -24.30 -34.06 -38.24
N ASP A 273 -23.20 -34.72 -38.59
CA ASP A 273 -22.04 -34.92 -37.72
C ASP A 273 -21.33 -33.58 -37.41
N ASN A 274 -21.30 -32.66 -38.37
CA ASN A 274 -20.79 -31.34 -38.16
C ASN A 274 -21.65 -30.54 -37.14
N PHE A 275 -22.99 -30.62 -37.24
CA PHE A 275 -23.84 -29.97 -36.25
C PHE A 275 -23.69 -30.60 -34.86
N MET A 276 -23.51 -31.93 -34.77
CA MET A 276 -23.19 -32.60 -33.49
C MET A 276 -21.89 -32.06 -32.89
N LYS A 277 -20.81 -31.97 -33.69
CA LYS A 277 -19.53 -31.43 -33.26
C LYS A 277 -19.68 -29.98 -32.71
N TYR A 278 -20.39 -29.14 -33.44
CA TYR A 278 -20.62 -27.75 -33.00
C TYR A 278 -21.46 -27.66 -31.70
N THR A 279 -22.44 -28.55 -31.54
CA THR A 279 -23.24 -28.64 -30.31
C THR A 279 -22.34 -28.99 -29.10
N VAL A 280 -21.47 -30.02 -29.28
CA VAL A 280 -20.55 -30.44 -28.20
C VAL A 280 -19.56 -29.34 -27.85
N VAL A 281 -18.93 -28.71 -28.85
CA VAL A 281 -17.94 -27.66 -28.62
C VAL A 281 -18.58 -26.46 -27.92
N SER A 282 -19.73 -25.98 -28.40
CA SER A 282 -20.41 -24.85 -27.79
C SER A 282 -20.92 -25.17 -26.37
N GLY A 283 -21.44 -26.35 -26.14
CA GLY A 283 -21.84 -26.82 -24.81
C GLY A 283 -20.68 -26.87 -23.82
N THR A 284 -19.52 -27.39 -24.25
CA THR A 284 -18.31 -27.41 -23.43
C THR A 284 -17.85 -25.99 -23.04
N LEU A 285 -17.86 -25.06 -24.01
CA LEU A 285 -17.51 -23.66 -23.75
C LEU A 285 -18.48 -23.00 -22.76
N ALA A 286 -19.78 -23.30 -22.83
CA ALA A 286 -20.77 -22.81 -21.89
C ALA A 286 -20.50 -23.31 -20.46
N ILE A 287 -20.15 -24.57 -20.29
CA ILE A 287 -19.80 -25.18 -19.00
C ILE A 287 -18.53 -24.55 -18.44
N LEU A 288 -17.49 -24.38 -19.27
CA LEU A 288 -16.24 -23.69 -18.83
C LEU A 288 -16.49 -22.26 -18.42
N GLY A 289 -17.37 -21.54 -19.12
CA GLY A 289 -17.79 -20.20 -18.75
C GLY A 289 -18.46 -20.17 -17.37
N MET A 290 -19.36 -21.09 -17.08
CA MET A 290 -20.02 -21.21 -15.76
C MET A 290 -19.02 -21.53 -14.64
N ILE A 291 -18.08 -22.45 -14.86
CA ILE A 291 -17.04 -22.80 -13.90
C ILE A 291 -16.17 -21.56 -13.62
N GLY A 292 -15.78 -20.83 -14.66
CA GLY A 292 -14.99 -19.61 -14.54
C GLY A 292 -15.71 -18.54 -13.72
N VAL A 293 -16.99 -18.33 -13.91
CA VAL A 293 -17.83 -17.43 -13.11
C VAL A 293 -17.89 -17.92 -11.66
N GLY A 294 -18.18 -19.19 -11.44
CA GLY A 294 -18.26 -19.78 -10.09
C GLY A 294 -16.96 -19.59 -9.29
N TRP A 295 -15.81 -19.78 -9.93
CA TRP A 295 -14.51 -19.61 -9.30
C TRP A 295 -14.28 -18.18 -8.79
N THR A 296 -14.81 -17.16 -9.46
CA THR A 296 -14.68 -15.76 -9.00
C THR A 296 -15.45 -15.43 -7.73
N PHE A 297 -16.34 -16.31 -7.26
CA PHE A 297 -17.06 -16.16 -5.99
C PHE A 297 -16.37 -16.89 -4.83
N THR A 298 -15.48 -17.83 -5.11
CA THR A 298 -14.85 -18.68 -4.08
C THR A 298 -13.50 -18.11 -3.61
N PHE A 299 -12.84 -17.30 -4.43
CA PHE A 299 -11.51 -16.70 -4.17
C PHE A 299 -11.56 -15.16 -4.41
#